data_fd69290d01d04a7ca15a3c03fa35d820
#
_entry.id   fd69290d01d04a7ca15a3c03fa35d820
#
_cell.length_a   1.000
_cell.length_b   1.000
_cell.length_c   1.000
_cell.angle_alpha   90.00
_cell.angle_beta   90.00
_cell.angle_gamma   90.00
#
_symmetry.space_group_name_H-M   'P 1'
#
loop_
_entity.id
_entity.type
_entity.pdbx_description
1 polymer ?
#
loop_
_entity_poly.entity_id
_entity_poly.type
_entity_poly.pdbx_seq_one_letter_code
_entity_poly.pdbx_strand_id
1 'polypeptide(L)'
;DIAKVPTANITQSLAGRAPGLIVNTSGGGINNYSSISIRGGATPLFVIDDVICEERDFRNLNPEDVEQMSVLKDAASTAVYGARAANGIIMVVTKQGKAGKMSINYSFNYNLSQPTIMPDKLNSYDAAYYLNQGLANDGMKERFNAEEMELFANGSDPHHYPNVDWQKLAMNTFAPEQRHTLTVTGGSEKVKAYTSFSYYDQQSIYKNNTN
;
A
#
# COMPACT_ATOMS: atom_id res chain seq x y z
N ASP A 1 11.90 9.25 11.66
CA ASP A 1 10.58 9.40 12.27
C ASP A 1 9.52 8.66 11.44
N ILE A 2 9.39 7.36 11.67
CA ILE A 2 8.50 6.45 10.91
C ILE A 2 7.03 6.76 11.25
N ALA A 3 6.76 7.12 12.50
CA ALA A 3 5.42 7.46 12.98
C ALA A 3 4.78 8.72 12.34
N LYS A 4 5.60 9.55 11.68
CA LYS A 4 5.11 10.80 11.04
C LYS A 4 4.49 10.60 9.66
N VAL A 5 4.61 9.42 9.05
CA VAL A 5 3.95 9.12 7.78
C VAL A 5 2.77 8.21 8.08
N PRO A 6 1.57 8.72 7.97
CA PRO A 6 0.37 7.92 8.15
C PRO A 6 0.22 7.00 6.94
N THR A 7 0.85 5.83 7.00
CA THR A 7 0.68 4.78 5.99
C THR A 7 -0.02 3.59 6.62
N ALA A 8 -0.85 2.93 5.82
CA ALA A 8 -1.55 1.72 6.23
C ALA A 8 -0.59 0.61 6.68
N ASN A 9 0.60 0.57 6.06
CA ASN A 9 1.56 -0.50 6.23
C ASN A 9 2.95 0.07 6.58
N ILE A 10 3.56 -0.43 7.65
CA ILE A 10 4.90 -0.06 8.07
C ILE A 10 5.93 -0.24 6.93
N THR A 11 5.73 -1.22 6.06
CA THR A 11 6.59 -1.46 4.89
C THR A 11 6.65 -0.25 3.96
N GLN A 12 5.52 0.39 3.69
CA GLN A 12 5.46 1.57 2.81
C GLN A 12 6.13 2.78 3.47
N SER A 13 6.07 2.89 4.80
CA SER A 13 6.73 3.98 5.52
C SER A 13 8.26 3.94 5.40
N LEU A 14 8.83 2.81 4.99
CA LEU A 14 10.26 2.62 4.79
C LEU A 14 10.76 3.04 3.41
N ALA A 15 9.87 3.19 2.43
CA ALA A 15 10.25 3.55 1.07
C ALA A 15 11.05 4.87 1.05
N GLY A 16 12.25 4.84 0.46
CA GLY A 16 13.13 6.00 0.34
C GLY A 16 13.82 6.47 1.64
N ARG A 17 13.62 5.79 2.78
CA ARG A 17 14.17 6.23 4.08
C ARG A 17 15.46 5.55 4.50
N ALA A 18 15.76 4.40 3.94
CA ALA A 18 17.02 3.70 4.21
C ALA A 18 17.79 3.47 2.92
N PRO A 19 19.06 3.91 2.81
CA PRO A 19 19.85 3.70 1.60
C PRO A 19 19.97 2.21 1.27
N GLY A 20 19.72 1.81 0.02
CA GLY A 20 19.79 0.42 -0.44
C GLY A 20 18.61 -0.46 -0.01
N LEU A 21 17.58 0.09 0.61
CA LEU A 21 16.30 -0.57 0.82
C LEU A 21 15.39 -0.27 -0.37
N ILE A 22 14.92 -1.32 -1.02
CA ILE A 22 13.97 -1.24 -2.14
C ILE A 22 12.63 -1.77 -1.65
N VAL A 23 11.61 -0.95 -1.73
CA VAL A 23 10.22 -1.33 -1.43
C VAL A 23 9.44 -1.32 -2.73
N ASN A 24 9.04 -2.49 -3.17
CA ASN A 24 8.20 -2.65 -4.37
C ASN A 24 6.76 -2.85 -3.94
N THR A 25 5.91 -1.90 -4.26
CA THR A 25 4.47 -2.00 -4.03
C THR A 25 3.78 -2.40 -5.33
N SER A 26 3.17 -3.58 -5.36
CA SER A 26 2.44 -4.08 -6.51
C SER A 26 0.99 -3.61 -6.47
N GLY A 27 0.65 -2.59 -7.27
CA GLY A 27 -0.71 -2.08 -7.41
C GLY A 27 -1.17 -1.15 -6.27
N GLY A 28 -2.38 -0.61 -6.39
CA GLY A 28 -2.96 0.40 -5.47
C GLY A 28 -4.13 -0.11 -4.62
N GLY A 29 -4.30 -1.43 -4.46
CA GLY A 29 -5.45 -2.00 -3.73
C GLY A 29 -5.20 -2.19 -2.23
N ILE A 30 -6.26 -2.47 -1.50
CA ILE A 30 -6.20 -2.98 -0.13
C ILE A 30 -5.43 -4.31 -0.17
N ASN A 31 -4.59 -4.57 0.79
CA ASN A 31 -3.74 -5.77 0.86
C ASN A 31 -2.65 -5.88 -0.22
N ASN A 32 -2.27 -4.79 -0.85
CA ASN A 32 -1.10 -4.83 -1.70
C ASN A 32 0.14 -5.18 -0.89
N TYR A 33 0.69 -6.32 -1.24
CA TYR A 33 1.93 -6.79 -0.66
C TYR A 33 3.07 -5.93 -1.20
N SER A 34 3.60 -5.06 -0.33
CA SER A 34 4.87 -4.41 -0.62
C SER A 34 5.96 -5.39 -0.27
N SER A 35 6.74 -5.83 -1.25
CA SER A 35 7.94 -6.63 -1.00
C SER A 35 9.10 -5.73 -0.63
N ILE A 36 9.89 -6.18 0.32
CA ILE A 36 11.11 -5.50 0.75
C ILE A 36 12.32 -6.29 0.27
N SER A 37 13.28 -5.61 -0.33
CA SER A 37 14.60 -6.17 -0.60
C SER A 37 15.71 -5.21 -0.20
N ILE A 38 16.84 -5.75 0.19
CA ILE A 38 18.04 -4.98 0.50
C ILE A 38 19.05 -5.21 -0.61
N ARG A 39 19.53 -4.13 -1.24
CA ARG A 39 20.51 -4.16 -2.35
C ARG A 39 20.08 -5.05 -3.53
N GLY A 40 18.78 -5.18 -3.76
CA GLY A 40 18.24 -6.03 -4.84
C GLY A 40 18.30 -7.54 -4.57
N GLY A 41 18.64 -7.95 -3.35
CA GLY A 41 18.62 -9.33 -2.91
C GLY A 41 17.19 -9.87 -2.64
N ALA A 42 17.12 -11.07 -2.08
CA ALA A 42 15.85 -11.63 -1.62
C ALA A 42 15.34 -10.92 -0.36
N THR A 43 14.21 -11.37 0.17
CA THR A 43 13.59 -10.84 1.40
C THR A 43 14.59 -10.86 2.56
N PRO A 44 14.76 -9.75 3.29
CA PRO A 44 15.62 -9.68 4.47
C PRO A 44 15.03 -10.48 5.65
N LEU A 45 15.85 -10.73 6.65
CA LEU A 45 15.40 -11.26 7.93
C LEU A 45 14.75 -10.14 8.76
N PHE A 46 13.63 -10.45 9.40
CA PHE A 46 12.95 -9.52 10.32
C PHE A 46 13.22 -9.92 11.76
N VAL A 47 13.58 -8.94 12.58
CA VAL A 47 13.84 -9.13 14.02
C VAL A 47 13.08 -8.04 14.77
N ILE A 48 12.17 -8.43 15.66
CA ILE A 48 11.41 -7.52 16.51
C ILE A 48 11.77 -7.84 17.95
N ASP A 49 12.29 -6.86 18.70
CA ASP A 49 12.72 -7.01 20.10
C ASP A 49 13.60 -8.26 20.31
N ASP A 50 14.62 -8.42 19.46
CA ASP A 50 15.59 -9.53 19.43
C ASP A 50 14.98 -10.89 19.04
N VAL A 51 13.69 -10.97 18.70
CA VAL A 51 13.03 -12.20 18.23
C VAL A 51 12.94 -12.21 16.71
N ILE A 52 13.41 -13.29 16.11
CA ILE A 52 13.25 -13.51 14.66
C ILE A 52 11.78 -13.79 14.36
N CYS A 53 11.20 -13.06 13.43
CA CYS A 53 9.81 -13.15 13.05
C CYS A 53 9.62 -13.23 11.53
N GLU A 54 8.41 -13.51 11.09
CA GLU A 54 8.05 -13.54 9.68
C GLU A 54 7.75 -12.12 9.17
N GLU A 55 7.86 -11.94 7.85
CA GLU A 55 7.49 -10.67 7.19
C GLU A 55 6.06 -10.23 7.51
N ARG A 56 5.14 -11.20 7.70
CA ARG A 56 3.75 -10.91 8.06
C ARG A 56 3.64 -10.24 9.43
N ASP A 57 4.43 -10.69 10.41
CA ASP A 57 4.40 -10.12 11.76
C ASP A 57 4.95 -8.69 11.74
N PHE A 58 6.02 -8.47 10.98
CA PHE A 58 6.55 -7.13 10.76
C PHE A 58 5.51 -6.20 10.09
N ARG A 59 4.79 -6.66 9.06
CA ARG A 59 3.77 -5.86 8.37
C ARG A 59 2.58 -5.49 9.27
N ASN A 60 2.22 -6.38 10.19
CA ASN A 60 1.12 -6.17 11.12
C ASN A 60 1.48 -5.28 12.31
N LEU A 61 2.77 -4.94 12.47
CA LEU A 61 3.22 -4.07 13.54
C LEU A 61 2.67 -2.66 13.34
N ASN A 62 2.07 -2.10 14.39
CA ASN A 62 1.63 -0.71 14.37
C ASN A 62 2.86 0.23 14.31
N PRO A 63 2.98 1.10 13.30
CA PRO A 63 4.09 2.04 13.21
C PRO A 63 4.25 2.94 14.45
N GLU A 64 3.16 3.21 15.16
CA GLU A 64 3.19 4.03 16.38
C GLU A 64 3.84 3.32 17.58
N ASP A 65 3.89 1.97 17.56
CA ASP A 65 4.55 1.19 18.62
C ASP A 65 6.06 1.04 18.40
N VAL A 66 6.57 1.47 17.26
CA VAL A 66 8.00 1.42 16.96
C VAL A 66 8.73 2.55 17.65
N GLU A 67 9.75 2.22 18.44
CA GLU A 67 10.68 3.19 19.01
C GLU A 67 11.84 3.46 18.06
N GLN A 68 12.45 2.39 17.53
CA GLN A 68 13.60 2.47 16.63
C GLN A 68 13.54 1.36 15.59
N MET A 69 14.03 1.67 14.39
CA MET A 69 14.25 0.69 13.34
C MET A 69 15.65 0.87 12.75
N SER A 70 16.33 -0.25 12.51
CA SER A 70 17.66 -0.31 11.94
C SER A 70 17.71 -1.32 10.80
N VAL A 71 18.41 -0.98 9.72
CA VAL A 71 18.65 -1.86 8.59
C VAL A 71 20.11 -2.27 8.56
N LEU A 72 20.39 -3.52 8.89
CA LEU A 72 21.74 -4.09 8.93
C LEU A 72 22.04 -4.75 7.59
N LYS A 73 23.11 -4.30 6.94
CA LYS A 73 23.47 -4.72 5.57
C LYS A 73 24.85 -5.35 5.49
N ASP A 74 25.64 -5.20 6.56
CA ASP A 74 27.04 -5.61 6.56
C ASP A 74 27.19 -6.99 7.19
N ALA A 75 28.07 -7.80 6.60
CA ALA A 75 28.31 -9.18 7.04
C ALA A 75 28.69 -9.28 8.52
N ALA A 76 29.43 -8.30 9.06
CA ALA A 76 29.78 -8.26 10.46
C ALA A 76 28.58 -8.11 11.38
N SER A 77 27.65 -7.20 11.03
CA SER A 77 26.43 -6.93 11.79
C SER A 77 25.43 -8.08 11.71
N THR A 78 25.44 -8.84 10.61
CA THR A 78 24.50 -9.94 10.37
C THR A 78 25.02 -11.31 10.84
N ALA A 79 26.32 -11.41 11.18
CA ALA A 79 26.98 -12.67 11.56
C ALA A 79 26.29 -13.40 12.73
N VAL A 80 25.74 -12.65 13.70
CA VAL A 80 25.04 -13.21 14.87
C VAL A 80 23.81 -14.02 14.49
N TYR A 81 23.18 -13.71 13.35
CA TYR A 81 21.96 -14.35 12.88
C TYR A 81 22.20 -15.45 11.83
N GLY A 82 23.48 -15.72 11.52
CA GLY A 82 23.93 -16.80 10.63
C GLY A 82 23.44 -16.65 9.17
N ALA A 83 23.33 -17.77 8.46
CA ALA A 83 23.03 -17.80 7.02
C ALA A 83 21.67 -17.17 6.66
N ARG A 84 20.71 -17.15 7.59
CA ARG A 84 19.40 -16.51 7.37
C ARG A 84 19.47 -15.01 7.15
N ALA A 85 20.53 -14.38 7.62
CA ALA A 85 20.78 -12.94 7.49
C ALA A 85 21.57 -12.55 6.24
N ALA A 86 21.82 -13.46 5.32
CA ALA A 86 22.60 -13.22 4.10
C ALA A 86 22.06 -12.06 3.23
N ASN A 87 20.73 -11.82 3.26
CA ASN A 87 20.06 -10.74 2.53
C ASN A 87 19.91 -9.46 3.35
N GLY A 88 20.56 -9.37 4.53
CA GLY A 88 20.41 -8.28 5.48
C GLY A 88 19.30 -8.51 6.50
N ILE A 89 19.21 -7.59 7.46
CA ILE A 89 18.25 -7.65 8.58
C ILE A 89 17.52 -6.32 8.70
N ILE A 90 16.22 -6.37 8.93
CA ILE A 90 15.42 -5.26 9.43
C ILE A 90 15.15 -5.53 10.91
N MET A 91 15.79 -4.74 11.75
CA MET A 91 15.65 -4.82 13.20
C MET A 91 14.72 -3.73 13.69
N VAL A 92 13.73 -4.10 14.50
CA VAL A 92 12.76 -3.20 15.11
C VAL A 92 12.85 -3.34 16.61
N VAL A 93 12.88 -2.20 17.28
CA VAL A 93 12.74 -2.10 18.74
C VAL A 93 11.39 -1.43 19.00
N THR A 94 10.54 -2.08 19.77
CA THR A 94 9.25 -1.51 20.13
C THR A 94 9.34 -0.63 21.37
N LYS A 95 8.39 0.25 21.55
CA LYS A 95 8.27 1.12 22.71
C LYS A 95 8.08 0.30 23.97
N GLN A 96 8.86 0.62 24.99
CA GLN A 96 8.80 -0.02 26.28
C GLN A 96 8.15 0.88 27.33
N GLY A 97 7.65 0.25 28.41
CA GLY A 97 7.16 0.95 29.58
C GLY A 97 8.23 1.82 30.22
N LYS A 98 7.84 3.00 30.69
CA LYS A 98 8.72 3.93 31.42
C LYS A 98 8.30 4.02 32.88
N ALA A 99 9.30 4.10 33.76
CA ALA A 99 9.03 4.38 35.18
C ALA A 99 8.43 5.79 35.33
N GLY A 100 7.43 5.92 36.17
CA GLY A 100 6.78 7.19 36.45
C GLY A 100 5.25 7.05 36.53
N LYS A 101 4.60 8.21 36.59
CA LYS A 101 3.14 8.27 36.61
C LYS A 101 2.56 7.69 35.34
N MET A 102 1.40 7.06 35.45
CA MET A 102 0.64 6.56 34.32
C MET A 102 0.35 7.71 33.34
N SER A 103 0.67 7.50 32.08
CA SER A 103 0.38 8.39 30.97
C SER A 103 -0.50 7.66 29.96
N ILE A 104 -1.57 8.31 29.57
CA ILE A 104 -2.50 7.81 28.54
C ILE A 104 -2.36 8.75 27.35
N ASN A 105 -2.12 8.19 26.19
CA ASN A 105 -2.07 8.95 24.94
C ASN A 105 -3.05 8.32 23.93
N TYR A 106 -3.82 9.18 23.29
CA TYR A 106 -4.71 8.80 22.18
C TYR A 106 -4.29 9.53 20.93
N SER A 107 -4.11 8.80 19.83
CA SER A 107 -3.88 9.35 18.52
C SER A 107 -4.96 8.92 17.54
N PHE A 108 -5.32 9.83 16.66
CA PHE A 108 -6.27 9.62 15.58
C PHE A 108 -5.65 10.10 14.26
N ASN A 109 -5.60 9.21 13.29
CA ASN A 109 -5.14 9.51 11.94
C ASN A 109 -6.26 9.22 10.95
N TYR A 110 -6.55 10.18 10.09
CA TYR A 110 -7.51 10.04 9.00
C TYR A 110 -6.84 10.42 7.68
N ASN A 111 -6.88 9.52 6.72
CA ASN A 111 -6.26 9.71 5.41
C ASN A 111 -7.27 9.47 4.30
N LEU A 112 -7.09 10.19 3.20
CA LEU A 112 -7.82 9.99 1.95
C LEU A 112 -6.81 9.57 0.87
N SER A 113 -6.90 8.32 0.46
CA SER A 113 -6.07 7.80 -0.62
C SER A 113 -6.79 7.94 -1.95
N GLN A 114 -6.05 8.32 -2.99
CA GLN A 114 -6.56 8.37 -4.37
C GLN A 114 -5.50 7.82 -5.33
N PRO A 115 -5.90 7.30 -6.49
CA PRO A 115 -4.94 6.95 -7.53
C PRO A 115 -4.12 8.15 -7.95
N THR A 116 -2.80 8.00 -7.97
CA THR A 116 -1.88 9.08 -8.38
C THR A 116 -1.98 9.37 -9.87
N ILE A 117 -2.17 8.32 -10.68
CA ILE A 117 -2.29 8.41 -12.13
C ILE A 117 -3.42 7.48 -12.56
N MET A 118 -4.38 8.02 -13.25
CA MET A 118 -5.42 7.27 -13.95
C MET A 118 -5.21 7.49 -15.44
N PRO A 119 -4.98 6.42 -16.24
CA PRO A 119 -4.84 6.61 -17.68
C PRO A 119 -6.17 7.06 -18.27
N ASP A 120 -6.12 8.10 -19.09
CA ASP A 120 -7.27 8.51 -19.88
C ASP A 120 -7.67 7.39 -20.84
N LYS A 121 -8.94 7.10 -20.88
CA LYS A 121 -9.52 6.11 -21.79
C LYS A 121 -10.26 6.82 -22.91
N LEU A 122 -10.11 6.30 -24.11
CA LEU A 122 -10.93 6.73 -25.23
C LEU A 122 -12.40 6.39 -24.95
N ASN A 123 -13.30 7.25 -25.37
CA ASN A 123 -14.70 6.90 -25.45
C ASN A 123 -14.94 5.86 -26.57
N SER A 124 -16.12 5.28 -26.64
CA SER A 124 -16.40 4.20 -27.60
C SER A 124 -16.30 4.64 -29.05
N TYR A 125 -16.70 5.88 -29.35
CA TYR A 125 -16.58 6.44 -30.72
C TYR A 125 -15.11 6.57 -31.13
N ASP A 126 -14.29 7.22 -30.30
CA ASP A 126 -12.88 7.40 -30.60
C ASP A 126 -12.14 6.07 -30.70
N ALA A 127 -12.47 5.11 -29.83
CA ALA A 127 -11.91 3.76 -29.89
C ALA A 127 -12.25 3.04 -31.21
N ALA A 128 -13.51 3.11 -31.64
CA ALA A 128 -13.96 2.54 -32.90
C ALA A 128 -13.31 3.24 -34.12
N TYR A 129 -13.19 4.57 -34.05
CA TYR A 129 -12.55 5.37 -35.10
C TYR A 129 -11.08 5.00 -35.30
N TYR A 130 -10.30 4.98 -34.21
CA TYR A 130 -8.87 4.63 -34.30
C TYR A 130 -8.66 3.15 -34.66
N LEU A 131 -9.57 2.26 -34.27
CA LEU A 131 -9.52 0.86 -34.71
C LEU A 131 -9.72 0.75 -36.23
N ASN A 132 -10.73 1.43 -36.78
CA ASN A 132 -10.96 1.45 -38.22
C ASN A 132 -9.77 2.04 -38.98
N GLN A 133 -9.19 3.14 -38.48
CA GLN A 133 -7.97 3.72 -39.06
C GLN A 133 -6.78 2.76 -39.05
N GLY A 134 -6.57 2.04 -37.94
CA GLY A 134 -5.52 1.02 -37.86
C GLY A 134 -5.72 -0.08 -38.91
N LEU A 135 -6.94 -0.61 -39.02
CA LEU A 135 -7.28 -1.63 -40.01
C LEU A 135 -7.08 -1.15 -41.45
N ALA A 136 -7.50 0.10 -41.74
CA ALA A 136 -7.30 0.69 -43.07
C ALA A 136 -5.82 0.87 -43.41
N ASN A 137 -4.97 1.27 -42.45
CA ASN A 137 -3.53 1.37 -42.64
C ASN A 137 -2.87 0.02 -42.95
N ASP A 138 -3.42 -1.07 -42.38
CA ASP A 138 -2.97 -2.44 -42.63
C ASP A 138 -3.57 -3.04 -43.93
N GLY A 139 -4.34 -2.26 -44.68
CA GLY A 139 -5.03 -2.72 -45.90
C GLY A 139 -6.19 -3.66 -45.62
N MET A 140 -6.66 -3.71 -44.40
CA MET A 140 -7.83 -4.53 -43.99
C MET A 140 -9.14 -3.73 -44.08
N LYS A 141 -10.25 -4.46 -44.15
CA LYS A 141 -11.56 -3.84 -44.14
C LYS A 141 -11.89 -3.25 -42.76
N GLU A 142 -12.49 -2.05 -42.76
CA GLU A 142 -13.02 -1.43 -41.57
C GLU A 142 -13.96 -2.38 -40.81
N ARG A 143 -13.87 -2.37 -39.48
CA ARG A 143 -14.72 -3.20 -38.60
C ARG A 143 -16.12 -2.61 -38.42
N PHE A 144 -16.21 -1.29 -38.28
CA PHE A 144 -17.43 -0.55 -38.03
C PHE A 144 -17.75 0.30 -39.27
N ASN A 145 -18.95 0.15 -39.78
CA ASN A 145 -19.44 0.94 -40.92
C ASN A 145 -19.90 2.34 -40.49
N ALA A 146 -20.28 3.21 -41.45
CA ALA A 146 -20.66 4.59 -41.15
C ALA A 146 -21.91 4.69 -40.25
N GLU A 147 -22.89 3.78 -40.39
CA GLU A 147 -24.11 3.74 -39.56
C GLU A 147 -23.77 3.36 -38.12
N GLU A 148 -22.90 2.37 -37.91
CA GLU A 148 -22.42 1.94 -36.60
C GLU A 148 -21.60 3.04 -35.93
N MET A 149 -20.77 3.76 -36.68
CA MET A 149 -20.01 4.93 -36.16
C MET A 149 -20.96 6.05 -35.72
N GLU A 150 -22.06 6.29 -36.41
CA GLU A 150 -23.05 7.26 -35.98
C GLU A 150 -23.78 6.83 -34.69
N LEU A 151 -24.06 5.52 -34.51
CA LEU A 151 -24.66 4.98 -33.30
C LEU A 151 -23.72 5.14 -32.09
N PHE A 152 -22.42 4.94 -32.27
CA PHE A 152 -21.43 5.27 -31.21
C PHE A 152 -21.38 6.78 -30.90
N ALA A 153 -21.50 7.64 -31.91
CA ALA A 153 -21.42 9.09 -31.72
C ALA A 153 -22.64 9.66 -31.00
N ASN A 154 -23.84 9.24 -31.37
CA ASN A 154 -25.11 9.80 -30.89
C ASN A 154 -25.65 9.05 -29.66
N GLY A 155 -25.15 7.82 -29.37
CA GLY A 155 -25.57 7.01 -28.22
C GLY A 155 -27.01 6.56 -28.27
N SER A 156 -27.65 6.48 -29.45
CA SER A 156 -29.06 6.13 -29.61
C SER A 156 -29.34 4.65 -29.33
N ASP A 157 -28.35 3.78 -29.45
CA ASP A 157 -28.46 2.37 -29.11
C ASP A 157 -27.36 1.95 -28.07
N PRO A 158 -27.56 2.29 -26.79
CA PRO A 158 -26.57 2.00 -25.75
C PRO A 158 -26.43 0.51 -25.41
N HIS A 159 -27.36 -0.36 -25.89
CA HIS A 159 -27.24 -1.79 -25.65
C HIS A 159 -26.27 -2.48 -26.61
N HIS A 160 -26.24 -2.10 -27.87
CA HIS A 160 -25.36 -2.68 -28.88
C HIS A 160 -24.06 -1.85 -29.02
N TYR A 161 -24.12 -0.53 -28.80
CA TYR A 161 -23.02 0.41 -28.94
C TYR A 161 -22.80 1.19 -27.63
N PRO A 162 -22.41 0.49 -26.51
CA PRO A 162 -22.27 1.10 -25.20
C PRO A 162 -21.07 2.05 -25.13
N ASN A 163 -21.26 3.17 -24.44
CA ASN A 163 -20.17 4.07 -24.06
C ASN A 163 -20.08 4.14 -22.53
N VAL A 164 -19.35 3.19 -21.94
CA VAL A 164 -19.27 3.02 -20.49
C VAL A 164 -17.89 3.41 -19.98
N ASP A 165 -17.83 4.38 -19.08
CA ASP A 165 -16.65 4.67 -18.30
C ASP A 165 -16.50 3.68 -17.15
N TRP A 166 -15.79 2.58 -17.43
CA TRP A 166 -15.56 1.50 -16.47
C TRP A 166 -14.79 1.96 -15.22
N GLN A 167 -13.96 2.99 -15.36
CA GLN A 167 -13.20 3.52 -14.21
C GLN A 167 -14.16 4.22 -13.24
N LYS A 168 -15.04 5.10 -13.74
CA LYS A 168 -16.06 5.74 -12.90
C LYS A 168 -17.08 4.76 -12.35
N LEU A 169 -17.40 3.71 -13.12
CA LEU A 169 -18.32 2.68 -12.66
C LEU A 169 -17.74 1.84 -11.53
N ALA A 170 -16.48 1.40 -11.66
CA ALA A 170 -15.86 0.44 -10.76
C ALA A 170 -15.09 1.07 -9.59
N MET A 171 -14.74 2.35 -9.66
CA MET A 171 -13.85 2.98 -8.70
C MET A 171 -14.48 4.17 -7.99
N ASN A 172 -14.10 4.36 -6.74
CA ASN A 172 -14.35 5.57 -5.97
C ASN A 172 -13.23 6.60 -6.28
N THR A 173 -13.54 7.87 -6.15
CA THR A 173 -12.53 8.94 -6.29
C THR A 173 -11.52 8.89 -5.14
N PHE A 174 -12.00 8.57 -3.93
CA PHE A 174 -11.21 8.48 -2.71
C PHE A 174 -11.50 7.18 -1.97
N ALA A 175 -10.49 6.65 -1.32
CA ALA A 175 -10.58 5.57 -0.36
C ALA A 175 -10.18 6.11 1.01
N PRO A 176 -11.14 6.33 1.93
CA PRO A 176 -10.83 6.77 3.29
C PRO A 176 -10.21 5.64 4.10
N GLU A 177 -9.30 6.01 4.97
CA GLU A 177 -8.74 5.15 6.00
C GLU A 177 -8.65 5.88 7.33
N GLN A 178 -8.85 5.17 8.41
CA GLN A 178 -8.77 5.71 9.75
C GLN A 178 -8.04 4.78 10.69
N ARG A 179 -7.27 5.37 11.58
CA ARG A 179 -6.56 4.65 12.64
C ARG A 179 -6.75 5.36 13.96
N HIS A 180 -7.14 4.59 14.96
CA HIS A 180 -7.26 5.02 16.34
C HIS A 180 -6.24 4.21 17.16
N THR A 181 -5.37 4.88 17.89
CA THR A 181 -4.39 4.22 18.75
C THR A 181 -4.49 4.80 20.15
N LEU A 182 -4.68 3.94 21.13
CA LEU A 182 -4.68 4.26 22.55
C LEU A 182 -3.47 3.58 23.18
N THR A 183 -2.58 4.37 23.77
CA THR A 183 -1.40 3.84 24.47
C THR A 183 -1.43 4.23 25.93
N VAL A 184 -1.08 3.28 26.77
CA VAL A 184 -0.95 3.48 28.23
C VAL A 184 0.45 3.05 28.63
N THR A 185 1.18 3.94 29.25
CA THR A 185 2.51 3.66 29.77
C THR A 185 2.65 4.16 31.19
N GLY A 186 3.41 3.43 32.01
CA GLY A 186 3.67 3.82 33.39
C GLY A 186 4.32 2.68 34.16
N GLY A 187 4.59 2.92 35.42
CA GLY A 187 5.14 1.90 36.32
C GLY A 187 6.09 2.45 37.35
N SER A 188 6.67 1.55 38.12
CA SER A 188 7.72 1.82 39.08
C SER A 188 9.09 1.49 38.48
N GLU A 189 10.17 1.74 39.24
CA GLU A 189 11.51 1.32 38.81
C GLU A 189 11.63 -0.20 38.64
N LYS A 190 10.83 -0.98 39.38
CA LYS A 190 10.85 -2.44 39.35
C LYS A 190 9.91 -3.04 38.31
N VAL A 191 8.81 -2.38 38.01
CA VAL A 191 7.79 -2.88 37.09
C VAL A 191 7.39 -1.73 36.17
N LYS A 192 7.61 -1.91 34.86
CA LYS A 192 7.24 -0.96 33.82
C LYS A 192 6.27 -1.62 32.87
N ALA A 193 5.23 -0.91 32.50
CA ALA A 193 4.21 -1.42 31.58
C ALA A 193 4.02 -0.46 30.39
N TYR A 194 3.91 -1.03 29.20
CA TYR A 194 3.44 -0.38 27.99
C TYR A 194 2.32 -1.24 27.40
N THR A 195 1.21 -0.61 27.10
CA THR A 195 0.08 -1.27 26.46
C THR A 195 -0.40 -0.38 25.32
N SER A 196 -0.59 -0.97 24.15
CA SER A 196 -1.12 -0.31 22.97
C SER A 196 -2.35 -1.05 22.49
N PHE A 197 -3.39 -0.31 22.15
CA PHE A 197 -4.58 -0.79 21.45
C PHE A 197 -4.79 0.06 20.22
N SER A 198 -4.85 -0.59 19.04
CA SER A 198 -5.05 0.08 17.77
C SER A 198 -6.23 -0.51 17.01
N TYR A 199 -7.10 0.36 16.52
CA TYR A 199 -8.15 0.04 15.56
C TYR A 199 -7.83 0.71 14.23
N TYR A 200 -7.84 -0.07 13.16
CA TYR A 200 -7.56 0.38 11.81
C TYR A 200 -8.67 -0.07 10.87
N ASP A 201 -9.22 0.87 10.11
CA ASP A 201 -10.22 0.62 9.08
C ASP A 201 -9.78 1.29 7.79
N GLN A 202 -9.84 0.57 6.67
CA GLN A 202 -9.48 1.05 5.35
C GLN A 202 -10.53 0.62 4.33
N GLN A 203 -11.06 1.56 3.60
CA GLN A 203 -12.00 1.29 2.53
C GLN A 203 -11.28 1.07 1.19
N SER A 204 -11.90 0.28 0.33
CA SER A 204 -11.39 0.02 -1.01
C SER A 204 -11.60 1.21 -1.94
N ILE A 205 -10.62 1.42 -2.84
CA ILE A 205 -10.81 2.30 -4.00
C ILE A 205 -11.84 1.71 -4.98
N TYR A 206 -12.00 0.39 -5.01
CA TYR A 206 -13.01 -0.26 -5.83
C TYR A 206 -14.36 -0.24 -5.12
N LYS A 207 -15.41 0.10 -5.87
CA LYS A 207 -16.78 0.04 -5.38
C LYS A 207 -17.17 -1.42 -5.14
N ASN A 208 -17.58 -1.74 -3.91
CA ASN A 208 -18.19 -3.02 -3.63
C ASN A 208 -19.67 -2.95 -4.07
N ASN A 209 -19.98 -3.54 -5.21
CA ASN A 209 -21.36 -3.79 -5.58
C ASN A 209 -21.84 -5.06 -4.86
N THR A 210 -21.97 -4.99 -3.54
CA THR A 210 -22.81 -5.94 -2.81
C THR A 210 -24.22 -5.38 -2.81
N ASN A 211 -24.99 -5.78 -3.81
CA ASN A 211 -26.45 -5.79 -3.72
C ASN A 211 -26.90 -7.06 -3.01
#